data_730ea840d501a840c5d81092ba1cf431
#
_entry.id   730ea840d501a840c5d81092ba1cf431
#
_cell.length_a   1.000
_cell.length_b   1.000
_cell.length_c   1.000
_cell.angle_alpha   90.00
_cell.angle_beta   90.00
_cell.angle_gamma   90.00
#
_symmetry.space_group_name_H-M   'P 1'
#
loop_
_entity.id
_entity.type
_entity.pdbx_description
1 polymer ?
#
loop_
_entity_poly.entity_id
_entity_poly.type
_entity_poly.pdbx_seq_one_letter_code
_entity_poly.pdbx_strand_id
1 'polypeptide(L)'
;NYMYNGIVSSSAIEIIAFLMVVGGAFGIMIRTGAIESGLIGLIRKAKGAEKLLIPILFVLFSLGGAVFGMGEEALPFTMILCPLFVAVGYDSVIAVLVTYVATQIGFGSSWMNPFSVGIAQGIAGIDVFSGAGFRMVMWVVFTALGCGMTMFYASKIKKNPTISIAYKTDAYFREQNEKTGIDEGHSFGLGHILSLIHI
;
A
#
# COMPACT_ATOMS: atom_id res chain seq x y z
N ASN A 1 -31.54 -25.39 -4.36
CA ASN A 1 -30.08 -25.43 -4.59
C ASN A 1 -29.58 -24.13 -5.21
N TYR A 2 -29.90 -22.96 -4.59
CA TYR A 2 -29.47 -21.64 -5.08
C TYR A 2 -27.95 -21.51 -5.16
N MET A 3 -27.23 -22.09 -4.20
CA MET A 3 -25.78 -22.06 -4.14
C MET A 3 -25.13 -22.81 -5.31
N TYR A 4 -25.65 -24.02 -5.62
CA TYR A 4 -25.16 -24.79 -6.76
C TYR A 4 -25.43 -24.07 -8.08
N ASN A 5 -26.67 -23.60 -8.29
CA ASN A 5 -27.08 -22.90 -9.50
C ASN A 5 -26.31 -21.57 -9.67
N GLY A 6 -25.97 -20.88 -8.57
CA GLY A 6 -25.14 -19.67 -8.59
C GLY A 6 -23.72 -19.95 -9.04
N ILE A 7 -23.13 -21.07 -8.61
CA ILE A 7 -21.76 -21.44 -8.97
C ILE A 7 -21.67 -21.95 -10.42
N VAL A 8 -22.71 -22.67 -10.89
CA VAL A 8 -22.73 -23.32 -12.22
C VAL A 8 -23.24 -22.38 -13.32
N SER A 9 -23.71 -21.17 -12.97
CA SER A 9 -24.06 -20.18 -13.99
C SER A 9 -22.85 -19.82 -14.84
N SER A 10 -23.01 -19.70 -16.16
CA SER A 10 -21.89 -19.40 -17.08
C SER A 10 -21.13 -18.14 -16.68
N SER A 11 -21.82 -17.08 -16.27
CA SER A 11 -21.21 -15.83 -15.80
C SER A 11 -20.43 -16.01 -14.49
N ALA A 12 -20.87 -16.86 -13.57
CA ALA A 12 -20.12 -17.11 -12.33
C ALA A 12 -18.84 -17.91 -12.59
N ILE A 13 -18.88 -18.90 -13.51
CA ILE A 13 -17.70 -19.67 -13.90
C ILE A 13 -16.64 -18.77 -14.53
N GLU A 14 -17.04 -17.87 -15.41
CA GLU A 14 -16.12 -16.90 -16.05
C GLU A 14 -15.45 -15.99 -15.01
N ILE A 15 -16.20 -15.48 -14.03
CA ILE A 15 -15.69 -14.66 -12.94
C ILE A 15 -14.72 -15.46 -12.05
N ILE A 16 -15.07 -16.70 -11.68
CA ILE A 16 -14.21 -17.56 -10.86
C ILE A 16 -12.91 -17.88 -11.60
N ALA A 17 -12.98 -18.24 -12.88
CA ALA A 17 -11.82 -18.51 -13.70
C ALA A 17 -10.92 -17.26 -13.82
N PHE A 18 -11.52 -16.10 -14.06
CA PHE A 18 -10.80 -14.83 -14.10
C PHE A 18 -10.07 -14.53 -12.77
N LEU A 19 -10.77 -14.68 -11.63
CA LEU A 19 -10.16 -14.46 -10.31
C LEU A 19 -9.01 -15.43 -10.03
N MET A 20 -9.14 -16.71 -10.43
CA MET A 20 -8.06 -17.69 -10.27
C MET A 20 -6.82 -17.32 -11.09
N VAL A 21 -7.01 -16.93 -12.36
CA VAL A 21 -5.89 -16.54 -13.24
C VAL A 21 -5.21 -15.28 -12.73
N VAL A 22 -5.98 -14.25 -12.41
CA VAL A 22 -5.45 -12.98 -11.92
C VAL A 22 -4.80 -13.16 -10.55
N GLY A 23 -5.47 -13.84 -9.62
CA GLY A 23 -4.91 -14.14 -8.29
C GLY A 23 -3.63 -14.98 -8.37
N GLY A 24 -3.58 -15.95 -9.28
CA GLY A 24 -2.37 -16.73 -9.55
C GLY A 24 -1.22 -15.88 -10.08
N ALA A 25 -1.49 -14.98 -11.02
CA ALA A 25 -0.49 -14.04 -11.56
C ALA A 25 0.06 -13.12 -10.46
N PHE A 26 -0.82 -12.58 -9.59
CA PHE A 26 -0.41 -11.80 -8.43
C PHE A 26 0.40 -12.62 -7.43
N GLY A 27 -0.01 -13.85 -7.13
CA GLY A 27 0.72 -14.74 -6.26
C GLY A 27 2.15 -15.00 -6.75
N ILE A 28 2.36 -15.14 -8.06
CA ILE A 28 3.69 -15.26 -8.66
C ILE A 28 4.46 -13.95 -8.49
N MET A 29 3.85 -12.80 -8.79
CA MET A 29 4.50 -11.48 -8.69
C MET A 29 4.94 -11.17 -7.26
N ILE A 30 4.15 -11.50 -6.25
CA ILE A 30 4.50 -11.36 -4.84
C ILE A 30 5.65 -12.30 -4.47
N ARG A 31 5.59 -13.57 -4.90
CA ARG A 31 6.64 -14.57 -4.64
C ARG A 31 7.98 -14.25 -5.31
N THR A 32 7.99 -13.53 -6.42
CA THR A 32 9.26 -13.09 -7.05
C THR A 32 9.97 -12.01 -6.24
N GLY A 33 9.32 -11.40 -5.24
CA GLY A 33 9.87 -10.28 -4.47
C GLY A 33 10.08 -9.02 -5.31
N ALA A 34 9.51 -8.95 -6.52
CA ALA A 34 9.70 -7.83 -7.43
C ALA A 34 9.18 -6.52 -6.84
N ILE A 35 8.00 -6.57 -6.20
CA ILE A 35 7.39 -5.40 -5.54
C ILE A 35 8.24 -4.96 -4.35
N GLU A 36 8.67 -5.91 -3.53
CA GLU A 36 9.51 -5.66 -2.36
C GLU A 36 10.87 -5.08 -2.74
N SER A 37 11.54 -5.68 -3.74
CA SER A 37 12.82 -5.17 -4.28
C SER A 37 12.68 -3.77 -4.87
N GLY A 38 11.57 -3.49 -5.56
CA GLY A 38 11.25 -2.16 -6.09
C GLY A 38 11.05 -1.13 -4.98
N LEU A 39 10.33 -1.49 -3.91
CA LEU A 39 10.09 -0.63 -2.75
C LEU A 39 11.41 -0.31 -2.01
N ILE A 40 12.24 -1.32 -1.75
CA ILE A 40 13.55 -1.16 -1.13
C ILE A 40 14.45 -0.26 -2.00
N GLY A 41 14.44 -0.46 -3.32
CA GLY A 41 15.18 0.38 -4.27
C GLY A 41 14.74 1.84 -4.21
N LEU A 42 13.44 2.08 -4.09
CA LEU A 42 12.86 3.41 -3.98
C LEU A 42 13.27 4.11 -2.67
N ILE A 43 13.18 3.39 -1.54
CA ILE A 43 13.61 3.88 -0.22
C ILE A 43 15.08 4.24 -0.22
N ARG A 44 15.94 3.41 -0.84
CA ARG A 44 17.38 3.70 -0.98
C ARG A 44 17.65 4.96 -1.79
N LYS A 45 16.90 5.21 -2.84
CA LYS A 45 17.04 6.38 -3.72
C LYS A 45 16.53 7.67 -3.06
N ALA A 46 15.60 7.56 -2.13
CA ALA A 46 15.00 8.67 -1.37
C ALA A 46 15.84 9.12 -0.16
N LYS A 47 17.05 8.57 0.02
CA LYS A 47 17.98 8.94 1.11
C LYS A 47 18.29 10.42 1.06
N GLY A 48 18.02 11.16 2.17
CA GLY A 48 18.16 12.62 2.26
C GLY A 48 16.93 13.43 1.80
N ALA A 49 15.91 12.77 1.24
CA ALA A 49 14.66 13.39 0.85
C ALA A 49 13.45 12.73 1.55
N GLU A 50 13.55 12.54 2.85
CA GLU A 50 12.56 11.81 3.67
C GLU A 50 11.13 12.35 3.53
N LYS A 51 10.98 13.68 3.34
CA LYS A 51 9.69 14.30 3.10
C LYS A 51 9.06 13.87 1.77
N LEU A 52 9.89 13.51 0.79
CA LEU A 52 9.44 13.08 -0.53
C LEU A 52 9.05 11.60 -0.53
N LEU A 53 9.55 10.81 0.44
CA LEU A 53 9.23 9.40 0.58
C LEU A 53 7.73 9.18 0.81
N ILE A 54 7.10 10.01 1.65
CA ILE A 54 5.67 9.91 1.98
C ILE A 54 4.80 10.03 0.72
N PRO A 55 4.86 11.11 -0.07
CA PRO A 55 4.00 11.22 -1.25
C PRO A 55 4.32 10.20 -2.33
N ILE A 56 5.58 9.82 -2.51
CA ILE A 56 5.96 8.79 -3.49
C ILE A 56 5.35 7.44 -3.13
N LEU A 57 5.51 7.00 -1.89
CA LEU A 57 4.94 5.74 -1.43
C LEU A 57 3.41 5.79 -1.45
N PHE A 58 2.80 6.91 -1.03
CA PHE A 58 1.36 7.09 -1.04
C PHE A 58 0.78 6.91 -2.46
N VAL A 59 1.36 7.56 -3.45
CA VAL A 59 0.93 7.43 -4.86
C VAL A 59 1.17 6.01 -5.37
N LEU A 60 2.31 5.40 -5.02
CA LEU A 60 2.64 4.02 -5.43
C LEU A 60 1.62 3.01 -4.90
N PHE A 61 1.30 3.05 -3.61
CA PHE A 61 0.31 2.16 -3.00
C PHE A 61 -1.10 2.45 -3.49
N SER A 62 -1.47 3.72 -3.66
CA SER A 62 -2.74 4.10 -4.26
C SER A 62 -2.88 3.59 -5.70
N LEU A 63 -1.80 3.66 -6.48
CA LEU A 63 -1.78 3.11 -7.84
C LEU A 63 -1.93 1.58 -7.81
N GLY A 64 -1.28 0.89 -6.86
CA GLY A 64 -1.44 -0.55 -6.65
C GLY A 64 -2.90 -0.94 -6.39
N GLY A 65 -3.60 -0.21 -5.54
CA GLY A 65 -5.03 -0.39 -5.30
C GLY A 65 -5.90 -0.12 -6.53
N ALA A 66 -5.60 0.96 -7.26
CA ALA A 66 -6.39 1.40 -8.40
C ALA A 66 -6.25 0.51 -9.65
N VAL A 67 -5.07 -0.03 -9.89
CA VAL A 67 -4.75 -0.83 -11.08
C VAL A 67 -4.89 -2.32 -10.80
N PHE A 68 -4.25 -2.77 -9.75
CA PHE A 68 -4.17 -4.20 -9.42
C PHE A 68 -5.24 -4.67 -8.46
N GLY A 69 -5.91 -3.75 -7.76
CA GLY A 69 -6.86 -4.12 -6.73
C GLY A 69 -6.18 -4.65 -5.46
N MET A 70 -4.95 -4.20 -5.18
CA MET A 70 -4.27 -4.52 -3.92
C MET A 70 -5.16 -4.13 -2.73
N GLY A 71 -5.20 -4.97 -1.72
CA GLY A 71 -5.92 -4.77 -0.47
C GLY A 71 -5.08 -5.27 0.69
N GLU A 72 -5.23 -6.54 1.02
CA GLU A 72 -4.55 -7.21 2.11
C GLU A 72 -3.03 -7.33 1.90
N GLU A 73 -2.58 -7.34 0.66
CA GLU A 73 -1.15 -7.39 0.30
C GLU A 73 -0.39 -6.15 0.75
N ALA A 74 -1.08 -5.06 1.08
CA ALA A 74 -0.46 -3.87 1.67
C ALA A 74 0.00 -4.10 3.13
N LEU A 75 -0.57 -5.06 3.85
CA LEU A 75 -0.30 -5.29 5.27
C LEU A 75 1.17 -5.67 5.57
N PRO A 76 1.79 -6.63 4.86
CA PRO A 76 3.21 -6.93 5.06
C PRO A 76 4.12 -5.71 4.88
N PHE A 77 3.82 -4.84 3.92
CA PHE A 77 4.59 -3.61 3.72
C PHE A 77 4.41 -2.61 4.85
N THR A 78 3.22 -2.56 5.46
CA THR A 78 2.99 -1.75 6.66
C THR A 78 3.92 -2.19 7.79
N MET A 79 4.07 -3.50 8.02
CA MET A 79 4.94 -4.03 9.07
C MET A 79 6.42 -3.67 8.84
N ILE A 80 6.88 -3.66 7.60
CA ILE A 80 8.24 -3.27 7.23
C ILE A 80 8.45 -1.76 7.38
N LEU A 81 7.44 -0.96 7.00
CA LEU A 81 7.56 0.50 7.01
C LEU A 81 7.35 1.14 8.38
N CYS A 82 6.65 0.47 9.33
CA CYS A 82 6.48 1.00 10.68
C CYS A 82 7.81 1.34 11.37
N PRO A 83 8.74 0.38 11.56
CA PRO A 83 10.02 0.69 12.19
C PRO A 83 10.84 1.70 11.40
N LEU A 84 10.75 1.69 10.07
CA LEU A 84 11.44 2.64 9.20
C LEU A 84 10.95 4.07 9.42
N PHE A 85 9.62 4.32 9.41
CA PHE A 85 9.07 5.65 9.63
C PHE A 85 9.35 6.17 11.04
N VAL A 86 9.32 5.28 12.04
CA VAL A 86 9.68 5.64 13.42
C VAL A 86 11.16 6.01 13.52
N ALA A 87 12.07 5.29 12.84
CA ALA A 87 13.50 5.62 12.79
C ALA A 87 13.80 6.98 12.15
N VAL A 88 12.98 7.39 11.19
CA VAL A 88 13.12 8.69 10.48
C VAL A 88 12.42 9.85 11.23
N GLY A 89 11.86 9.57 12.42
CA GLY A 89 11.22 10.60 13.27
C GLY A 89 9.76 10.87 12.93
N TYR A 90 9.10 9.93 12.26
CA TYR A 90 7.65 9.89 12.11
C TYR A 90 7.02 8.90 13.09
N ASP A 91 5.79 8.48 12.86
CA ASP A 91 5.09 7.48 13.66
C ASP A 91 4.58 6.30 12.80
N SER A 92 4.16 5.23 13.46
CA SER A 92 3.59 4.07 12.79
C SER A 92 2.26 4.38 12.08
N VAL A 93 1.53 5.41 12.52
CA VAL A 93 0.29 5.84 11.86
C VAL A 93 0.57 6.30 10.43
N ILE A 94 1.67 7.03 10.21
CA ILE A 94 2.08 7.44 8.86
C ILE A 94 2.39 6.23 7.99
N ALA A 95 3.03 5.18 8.53
CA ALA A 95 3.24 3.95 7.79
C ALA A 95 1.92 3.32 7.32
N VAL A 96 0.91 3.26 8.20
CA VAL A 96 -0.45 2.76 7.87
C VAL A 96 -1.14 3.65 6.83
N LEU A 97 -1.05 4.98 6.98
CA LEU A 97 -1.64 5.92 6.03
C LEU A 97 -1.04 5.78 4.63
N VAL A 98 0.27 5.66 4.55
CA VAL A 98 1.00 5.57 3.28
C VAL A 98 0.81 4.23 2.59
N THR A 99 0.64 3.14 3.34
CA THR A 99 0.44 1.80 2.78
C THR A 99 -1.04 1.49 2.64
N TYR A 100 -1.69 1.13 3.73
CA TYR A 100 -3.03 0.57 3.71
C TYR A 100 -4.09 1.61 3.29
N VAL A 101 -4.09 2.81 3.89
CA VAL A 101 -5.10 3.83 3.54
C VAL A 101 -4.92 4.32 2.10
N ALA A 102 -3.67 4.51 1.66
CA ALA A 102 -3.40 4.86 0.26
C ALA A 102 -3.91 3.78 -0.71
N THR A 103 -3.67 2.51 -0.40
CA THR A 103 -4.16 1.37 -1.19
C THR A 103 -5.69 1.36 -1.25
N GLN A 104 -6.38 1.58 -0.11
CA GLN A 104 -7.85 1.61 -0.06
C GLN A 104 -8.45 2.80 -0.81
N ILE A 105 -7.80 3.96 -0.78
CA ILE A 105 -8.19 5.11 -1.61
C ILE A 105 -8.08 4.74 -3.09
N GLY A 106 -6.98 4.11 -3.50
CA GLY A 106 -6.79 3.62 -4.86
C GLY A 106 -7.84 2.59 -5.26
N PHE A 107 -8.11 1.62 -4.39
CA PHE A 107 -9.11 0.57 -4.60
C PHE A 107 -10.52 1.15 -4.78
N GLY A 108 -10.94 2.06 -3.88
CA GLY A 108 -12.27 2.66 -3.91
C GLY A 108 -12.51 3.60 -5.09
N SER A 109 -11.46 4.26 -5.61
CA SER A 109 -11.51 5.17 -6.76
C SER A 109 -10.93 4.55 -8.04
N SER A 110 -10.82 3.24 -8.10
CA SER A 110 -10.14 2.52 -9.16
C SER A 110 -10.77 2.70 -10.54
N TRP A 111 -9.94 2.73 -11.57
CA TRP A 111 -10.41 2.75 -12.96
C TRP A 111 -10.19 1.43 -13.68
N MET A 112 -9.34 0.54 -13.16
CA MET A 112 -8.88 -0.66 -13.85
C MET A 112 -8.84 -1.91 -12.96
N ASN A 113 -9.23 -1.78 -11.69
CA ASN A 113 -9.22 -2.88 -10.74
C ASN A 113 -10.09 -4.05 -11.22
N PRO A 114 -9.51 -5.24 -11.45
CA PRO A 114 -10.24 -6.38 -11.95
C PRO A 114 -11.23 -6.94 -10.92
N PHE A 115 -10.90 -6.87 -9.63
CA PHE A 115 -11.70 -7.46 -8.55
C PHE A 115 -12.94 -6.65 -8.18
N SER A 116 -12.96 -5.35 -8.44
CA SER A 116 -14.12 -4.50 -8.17
C SER A 116 -14.77 -4.02 -9.46
N VAL A 117 -14.08 -3.20 -10.25
CA VAL A 117 -14.63 -2.58 -11.46
C VAL A 117 -14.91 -3.63 -12.53
N GLY A 118 -13.97 -4.53 -12.79
CA GLY A 118 -14.10 -5.56 -13.82
C GLY A 118 -15.28 -6.49 -13.54
N ILE A 119 -15.40 -7.00 -12.32
CA ILE A 119 -16.49 -7.89 -11.92
C ILE A 119 -17.84 -7.14 -11.94
N ALA A 120 -17.89 -5.93 -11.37
CA ALA A 120 -19.15 -5.16 -11.32
C ALA A 120 -19.67 -4.85 -12.73
N GLN A 121 -18.80 -4.50 -13.65
CA GLN A 121 -19.18 -4.22 -15.05
C GLN A 121 -19.58 -5.48 -15.80
N GLY A 122 -18.89 -6.60 -15.57
CA GLY A 122 -19.28 -7.91 -16.12
C GLY A 122 -20.66 -8.32 -15.66
N ILE A 123 -21.00 -8.18 -14.38
CA ILE A 123 -22.34 -8.49 -13.84
C ILE A 123 -23.39 -7.52 -14.41
N ALA A 124 -23.04 -6.23 -14.58
CA ALA A 124 -23.96 -5.24 -15.15
C ALA A 124 -24.15 -5.37 -16.67
N GLY A 125 -23.37 -6.23 -17.33
CA GLY A 125 -23.44 -6.42 -18.79
C GLY A 125 -23.01 -5.20 -19.62
N ILE A 126 -22.11 -4.37 -19.07
CA ILE A 126 -21.53 -3.21 -19.75
C ILE A 126 -20.06 -3.48 -20.09
N ASP A 127 -19.53 -2.74 -21.07
CA ASP A 127 -18.15 -2.91 -21.50
C ASP A 127 -17.17 -2.72 -20.36
N VAL A 128 -16.26 -3.69 -20.21
CA VAL A 128 -15.25 -3.69 -19.16
C VAL A 128 -14.35 -2.45 -19.33
N PHE A 129 -14.12 -1.75 -18.20
CA PHE A 129 -13.39 -0.47 -18.13
C PHE A 129 -14.08 0.72 -18.79
N SER A 130 -15.35 0.63 -19.21
CA SER A 130 -16.13 1.80 -19.63
C SER A 130 -16.14 2.85 -18.52
N GLY A 131 -16.03 4.13 -18.87
CA GLY A 131 -15.96 5.24 -17.90
C GLY A 131 -14.63 5.33 -17.11
N ALA A 132 -13.57 4.64 -17.53
CA ALA A 132 -12.26 4.66 -16.87
C ALA A 132 -11.69 6.08 -16.76
N GLY A 133 -11.88 6.93 -17.78
CA GLY A 133 -11.40 8.32 -17.78
C GLY A 133 -11.95 9.14 -16.60
N PHE A 134 -13.25 9.06 -16.35
CA PHE A 134 -13.86 9.75 -15.20
C PHE A 134 -13.32 9.21 -13.87
N ARG A 135 -13.24 7.88 -13.74
CA ARG A 135 -12.67 7.26 -12.51
C ARG A 135 -11.20 7.60 -12.30
N MET A 136 -10.43 7.76 -13.37
CA MET A 136 -9.03 8.21 -13.28
C MET A 136 -8.94 9.64 -12.73
N VAL A 137 -9.81 10.55 -13.14
CA VAL A 137 -9.88 11.90 -12.56
C VAL A 137 -10.23 11.82 -11.06
N MET A 138 -11.21 11.00 -10.69
CA MET A 138 -11.60 10.80 -9.30
C MET A 138 -10.46 10.21 -8.47
N TRP A 139 -9.73 9.24 -9.02
CA TRP A 139 -8.55 8.68 -8.36
C TRP A 139 -7.49 9.75 -8.10
N VAL A 140 -7.18 10.60 -9.06
CA VAL A 140 -6.21 11.70 -8.88
C VAL A 140 -6.67 12.63 -7.76
N VAL A 141 -7.95 13.02 -7.74
CA VAL A 141 -8.51 13.91 -6.72
C VAL A 141 -8.41 13.27 -5.32
N PHE A 142 -8.89 12.05 -5.15
CA PHE A 142 -8.87 11.39 -3.84
C PHE A 142 -7.45 11.06 -3.37
N THR A 143 -6.57 10.65 -4.29
CA THR A 143 -5.15 10.40 -3.96
C THR A 143 -4.45 11.69 -3.55
N ALA A 144 -4.70 12.80 -4.24
CA ALA A 144 -4.13 14.11 -3.87
C ALA A 144 -4.65 14.60 -2.51
N LEU A 145 -5.93 14.45 -2.23
CA LEU A 145 -6.51 14.79 -0.93
C LEU A 145 -5.93 13.93 0.20
N GLY A 146 -5.90 12.60 0.03
CA GLY A 146 -5.35 11.68 1.02
C GLY A 146 -3.85 11.90 1.26
N CYS A 147 -3.09 12.10 0.20
CA CYS A 147 -1.67 12.44 0.28
C CYS A 147 -1.45 13.78 1.01
N GLY A 148 -2.23 14.80 0.68
CA GLY A 148 -2.18 16.11 1.33
C GLY A 148 -2.48 16.03 2.83
N MET A 149 -3.51 15.29 3.23
CA MET A 149 -3.84 15.05 4.63
C MET A 149 -2.71 14.31 5.36
N THR A 150 -2.14 13.28 4.74
CA THR A 150 -1.01 12.52 5.29
C THR A 150 0.23 13.39 5.46
N MET A 151 0.54 14.23 4.48
CA MET A 151 1.66 15.19 4.55
C MET A 151 1.46 16.24 5.63
N PHE A 152 0.22 16.74 5.79
CA PHE A 152 -0.13 17.68 6.87
C PHE A 152 0.07 17.02 8.24
N TYR A 153 -0.42 15.80 8.42
CA TYR A 153 -0.22 15.03 9.65
C TYR A 153 1.26 14.76 9.91
N ALA A 154 2.00 14.30 8.91
CA ALA A 154 3.44 14.03 8.99
C ALA A 154 4.24 15.28 9.41
N SER A 155 3.90 16.43 8.87
CA SER A 155 4.53 17.71 9.22
C SER A 155 4.28 18.09 10.68
N LYS A 156 3.10 17.77 11.20
CA LYS A 156 2.71 18.01 12.61
C LYS A 156 3.48 17.07 13.55
N ILE A 157 3.55 15.79 13.22
CA ILE A 157 4.28 14.78 14.01
C ILE A 157 5.77 15.09 14.04
N LYS A 158 6.37 15.44 12.89
CA LYS A 158 7.81 15.77 12.84
C LYS A 158 8.17 16.98 13.69
N LYS A 159 7.24 17.94 13.92
CA LYS A 159 7.44 19.09 14.82
C LYS A 159 7.27 18.71 16.30
N ASN A 160 6.34 17.83 16.60
CA ASN A 160 6.06 17.39 17.97
C ASN A 160 5.60 15.92 17.98
N PRO A 161 6.52 14.97 18.12
CA PRO A 161 6.20 13.54 18.10
C PRO A 161 5.23 13.10 19.20
N THR A 162 5.18 13.82 20.32
CA THR A 162 4.31 13.45 21.45
C THR A 162 2.81 13.61 21.18
N ILE A 163 2.44 14.33 20.10
CA ILE A 163 1.05 14.48 19.65
C ILE A 163 0.53 13.21 18.97
N SER A 164 1.42 12.31 18.55
CA SER A 164 1.03 11.05 17.93
C SER A 164 0.17 10.21 18.87
N ILE A 165 -0.93 9.68 18.34
CA ILE A 165 -1.77 8.71 19.06
C ILE A 165 -1.03 7.39 19.29
N ALA A 166 -0.05 7.08 18.45
CA ALA A 166 0.78 5.89 18.54
C ALA A 166 2.08 6.11 19.36
N TYR A 167 2.30 7.29 19.94
CA TYR A 167 3.56 7.63 20.59
C TYR A 167 4.02 6.60 21.63
N LYS A 168 3.07 6.08 22.43
CA LYS A 168 3.38 5.06 23.46
C LYS A 168 3.65 3.68 22.86
N THR A 169 2.88 3.28 21.87
CA THR A 169 3.04 1.98 21.20
C THR A 169 4.29 1.93 20.34
N ASP A 170 4.67 3.05 19.74
CA ASP A 170 5.90 3.18 18.95
C ASP A 170 7.19 3.15 19.81
N ALA A 171 7.08 3.17 21.14
CA ALA A 171 8.21 2.93 22.02
C ALA A 171 8.90 1.59 21.70
N TYR A 172 8.12 0.56 21.38
CA TYR A 172 8.64 -0.73 20.94
C TYR A 172 9.58 -0.62 19.73
N PHE A 173 9.15 0.11 18.70
CA PHE A 173 9.99 0.31 17.51
C PHE A 173 11.20 1.18 17.78
N ARG A 174 11.10 2.18 18.66
CA ARG A 174 12.25 3.00 19.06
C ARG A 174 13.30 2.16 19.79
N GLU A 175 12.89 1.37 20.77
CA GLU A 175 13.81 0.46 21.48
C GLU A 175 14.44 -0.58 20.53
N GLN A 176 13.68 -1.09 19.59
CA GLN A 176 14.18 -2.04 18.59
C GLN A 176 15.21 -1.36 17.67
N ASN A 177 14.95 -0.15 17.23
CA ASN A 177 15.86 0.64 16.39
C ASN A 177 17.16 0.98 17.14
N GLU A 178 17.10 1.34 18.43
CA GLU A 178 18.26 1.57 19.28
C GLU A 178 19.13 0.30 19.44
N LYS A 179 18.50 -0.86 19.66
CA LYS A 179 19.21 -2.14 19.77
C LYS A 179 19.86 -2.59 18.46
N THR A 180 19.29 -2.22 17.32
CA THR A 180 19.80 -2.56 15.99
C THR A 180 20.80 -1.53 15.45
N GLY A 181 21.11 -0.47 16.21
CA GLY A 181 22.04 0.58 15.79
C GLY A 181 21.50 1.47 14.68
N ILE A 182 20.20 1.52 14.51
CA ILE A 182 19.50 2.43 13.61
C ILE A 182 19.30 3.76 14.35
N ASP A 183 20.42 4.45 14.62
CA ASP A 183 20.39 5.79 15.20
C ASP A 183 20.40 6.86 14.09
N GLU A 184 19.86 8.04 14.36
CA GLU A 184 19.61 9.16 13.41
C GLU A 184 20.84 9.62 12.59
N GLY A 185 22.00 9.03 12.79
CA GLY A 185 23.24 9.35 12.10
C GLY A 185 23.83 8.22 11.24
N HIS A 186 23.34 6.99 11.33
CA HIS A 186 23.92 5.87 10.58
C HIS A 186 23.06 5.46 9.39
N SER A 187 23.67 5.43 8.24
CA SER A 187 23.06 5.06 6.97
C SER A 187 22.37 3.70 7.05
N PHE A 188 21.07 3.67 6.81
CA PHE A 188 20.30 2.45 6.55
C PHE A 188 21.03 1.59 5.50
N GLY A 189 21.77 0.60 5.95
CA GLY A 189 22.51 -0.32 5.07
C GLY A 189 21.63 -1.52 4.69
N LEU A 190 21.98 -2.15 3.58
CA LEU A 190 21.34 -3.40 3.12
C LEU A 190 21.25 -4.48 4.19
N GLY A 191 22.22 -4.54 5.12
CA GLY A 191 22.23 -5.50 6.22
C GLY A 191 21.09 -5.31 7.22
N HIS A 192 20.64 -4.09 7.47
CA HIS A 192 19.54 -3.80 8.38
C HIS A 192 18.17 -4.17 7.78
N ILE A 193 18.02 -3.97 6.46
CA ILE A 193 16.80 -4.38 5.75
C ILE A 193 16.74 -5.90 5.62
N LEU A 194 17.87 -6.55 5.35
CA LEU A 194 17.95 -8.02 5.30
C LEU A 194 17.72 -8.67 6.65
N SER A 195 18.11 -8.05 7.76
CA SER A 195 17.84 -8.58 9.09
C SER A 195 16.36 -8.47 9.49
N LEU A 196 15.64 -7.47 8.99
CA LEU A 196 14.18 -7.32 9.16
C LEU A 196 13.38 -8.34 8.34
N ILE A 197 13.92 -8.77 7.20
CA ILE A 197 13.30 -9.79 6.33
C ILE A 197 13.56 -11.22 6.85
N HIS A 198 14.57 -11.40 7.68
CA HIS A 198 15.00 -12.72 8.20
C HIS A 198 14.32 -13.12 9.53
N ILE A 199 13.48 -12.26 10.09
CA ILE A 199 12.64 -12.54 11.26
C ILE A 199 11.22 -12.90 10.82
#